data_3c8e94b29cdff1c703ac423b09afe77c
#
_entry.id   3c8e94b29cdff1c703ac423b09afe77c
#
_cell.length_a   1.000
_cell.length_b   1.000
_cell.length_c   1.000
_cell.angle_alpha   90.00
_cell.angle_beta   90.00
_cell.angle_gamma   90.00
#
_symmetry.space_group_name_H-M   'P 1'
#
loop_
_entity.id
_entity.type
_entity.pdbx_description
1 polymer ?
#
loop_
_entity_poly.entity_id
_entity_poly.type
_entity_poly.pdbx_seq_one_letter_code
_entity_poly.pdbx_strand_id
1 'polypeptide(L)'
;MYVSELKSTLRHDQVIGVYVYGSTALGAFHLETSDIDFVTVTKEELKKDEEDNLCALHKRLCEHGLGKRMDGMYIPLAHVGQKNEEMAAYQYCADGKIHKGYWDVNAVTWWTLKHHGITVTGRDVSQLPLQVGWDDVVETMKYNIEQYWSKKAASPYLFFTDEWVESAVVTMGRILYTLENDGIVSKDAGLTYMMKSSPQWEPLLQEVKRIRTGKGERVMTRWSRMKMTRQYLLEGIEVCKKKWLLQNS
;
A
#
# COMPACT_ATOMS: atom_id res chain seq x y z
N MET A 1 20.51 10.17 7.58
CA MET A 1 19.79 10.81 8.71
C MET A 1 18.88 9.80 9.41
N TYR A 2 17.74 9.34 8.86
CA TYR A 2 16.80 8.44 9.56
C TYR A 2 17.47 7.21 10.22
N VAL A 3 18.24 6.43 9.47
CA VAL A 3 18.88 5.19 10.00
C VAL A 3 19.85 5.47 11.15
N SER A 4 20.65 6.53 11.05
CA SER A 4 21.61 6.88 12.13
C SER A 4 20.89 7.33 13.39
N GLU A 5 19.86 8.15 13.26
CA GLU A 5 19.03 8.59 14.39
C GLU A 5 18.25 7.42 15.00
N LEU A 6 17.68 6.54 14.18
CA LEU A 6 16.94 5.36 14.64
C LEU A 6 17.84 4.45 15.50
N LYS A 7 19.07 4.16 15.03
CA LYS A 7 20.03 3.34 15.77
C LYS A 7 20.51 3.96 17.09
N SER A 8 20.46 5.28 17.20
CA SER A 8 20.75 5.97 18.46
C SER A 8 19.52 6.13 19.38
N THR A 9 18.34 5.94 18.83
CA THR A 9 17.04 6.09 19.53
C THR A 9 16.64 4.78 20.23
N LEU A 10 16.89 3.64 19.57
CA LEU A 10 16.55 2.32 20.09
C LEU A 10 17.77 1.67 20.79
N ARG A 11 17.51 0.64 21.60
CA ARG A 11 18.57 -0.15 22.25
C ARG A 11 19.60 -0.66 21.23
N HIS A 12 20.83 -0.86 21.71
CA HIS A 12 21.86 -1.52 20.91
C HIS A 12 21.34 -2.87 20.37
N ASP A 13 21.59 -3.15 19.10
CA ASP A 13 21.18 -4.37 18.38
C ASP A 13 19.66 -4.59 18.26
N GLN A 14 18.82 -3.61 18.61
CA GLN A 14 17.38 -3.71 18.45
C GLN A 14 16.95 -3.67 16.97
N VAL A 15 17.64 -2.90 16.13
CA VAL A 15 17.34 -2.79 14.69
C VAL A 15 18.05 -3.90 13.91
N ILE A 16 17.28 -4.88 13.42
CA ILE A 16 17.75 -5.95 12.54
C ILE A 16 17.97 -5.42 11.13
N GLY A 17 17.04 -4.59 10.64
CA GLY A 17 17.15 -3.97 9.33
C GLY A 17 16.05 -2.96 9.07
N VAL A 18 16.31 -2.11 8.08
CA VAL A 18 15.34 -1.14 7.54
C VAL A 18 15.21 -1.41 6.05
N TYR A 19 13.98 -1.52 5.59
CA TYR A 19 13.64 -1.90 4.22
C TYR A 19 12.63 -0.90 3.67
N VAL A 20 12.74 -0.61 2.38
CA VAL A 20 11.77 0.22 1.63
C VAL A 20 11.05 -0.67 0.63
N TYR A 21 9.74 -0.50 0.53
CA TYR A 21 8.90 -1.23 -0.41
C TYR A 21 7.98 -0.25 -1.19
N GLY A 22 6.83 -0.69 -1.66
CA GLY A 22 5.83 0.15 -2.31
C GLY A 22 6.33 0.84 -3.58
N SER A 23 5.93 2.09 -3.79
CA SER A 23 6.22 2.83 -5.02
C SER A 23 7.72 3.02 -5.27
N THR A 24 8.51 3.21 -4.22
CA THR A 24 9.97 3.35 -4.32
C THR A 24 10.61 2.08 -4.86
N ALA A 25 10.27 0.94 -4.30
CA ALA A 25 10.83 -0.35 -4.71
C ALA A 25 10.36 -0.78 -6.10
N LEU A 26 9.16 -0.36 -6.51
CA LEU A 26 8.61 -0.61 -7.85
C LEU A 26 9.10 0.39 -8.91
N GLY A 27 10.06 1.27 -8.59
CA GLY A 27 10.59 2.26 -9.53
C GLY A 27 9.61 3.34 -9.97
N ALA A 28 8.59 3.61 -9.16
CA ALA A 28 7.49 4.53 -9.46
C ALA A 28 7.32 5.61 -8.39
N PHE A 29 8.41 6.00 -7.74
CA PHE A 29 8.40 7.06 -6.74
C PHE A 29 8.33 8.44 -7.39
N HIS A 30 7.36 9.23 -6.97
CA HIS A 30 7.19 10.64 -7.35
C HIS A 30 7.47 11.54 -6.16
N LEU A 31 8.49 12.40 -6.27
CA LEU A 31 8.95 13.25 -5.17
C LEU A 31 7.85 14.11 -4.55
N GLU A 32 6.85 14.51 -5.29
CA GLU A 32 5.77 15.40 -4.83
C GLU A 32 4.57 14.69 -4.24
N THR A 33 4.34 13.40 -4.58
CA THR A 33 3.07 12.71 -4.28
C THR A 33 3.21 11.33 -3.67
N SER A 34 4.39 10.67 -3.74
CA SER A 34 4.55 9.33 -3.19
C SER A 34 4.98 9.35 -1.73
N ASP A 35 4.43 8.49 -0.91
CA ASP A 35 4.91 8.22 0.43
C ASP A 35 6.14 7.32 0.39
N ILE A 36 6.90 7.29 1.48
CA ILE A 36 8.03 6.39 1.67
C ILE A 36 7.53 5.21 2.50
N ASP A 37 7.17 4.14 1.79
CA ASP A 37 6.73 2.91 2.43
C ASP A 37 7.91 2.15 3.01
N PHE A 38 7.95 1.91 4.33
CA PHE A 38 9.07 1.25 4.97
C PHE A 38 8.66 0.17 5.99
N VAL A 39 9.55 -0.79 6.18
CA VAL A 39 9.51 -1.74 7.29
C VAL A 39 10.82 -1.63 8.06
N THR A 40 10.73 -1.37 9.35
CA THR A 40 11.84 -1.56 10.28
C THR A 40 11.62 -2.87 11.03
N VAL A 41 12.51 -3.81 10.82
CA VAL A 41 12.50 -5.09 11.55
C VAL A 41 13.30 -4.92 12.82
N THR A 42 12.65 -5.19 13.94
CA THR A 42 13.26 -5.15 15.27
C THR A 42 13.56 -6.57 15.79
N LYS A 43 14.48 -6.69 16.72
CA LYS A 43 14.83 -7.96 17.34
C LYS A 43 13.68 -8.49 18.18
N GLU A 44 13.07 -7.61 18.95
CA GLU A 44 11.98 -7.87 19.89
C GLU A 44 10.96 -6.72 19.81
N GLU A 45 9.83 -6.84 20.51
CA GLU A 45 8.90 -5.74 20.72
C GLU A 45 9.59 -4.52 21.35
N LEU A 46 9.11 -3.33 20.98
CA LEU A 46 9.63 -2.09 21.56
C LEU A 46 9.11 -1.94 23.00
N LYS A 47 10.03 -1.54 23.89
CA LYS A 47 9.66 -1.17 25.25
C LYS A 47 9.02 0.22 25.27
N LYS A 48 8.36 0.58 26.35
CA LYS A 48 7.63 1.85 26.46
C LYS A 48 8.53 3.08 26.27
N ASP A 49 9.73 3.05 26.79
CA ASP A 49 10.73 4.11 26.59
C ASP A 49 11.20 4.21 25.13
N GLU A 50 11.33 3.09 24.44
CA GLU A 50 11.65 3.05 23.01
C GLU A 50 10.50 3.56 22.14
N GLU A 51 9.25 3.24 22.51
CA GLU A 51 8.04 3.78 21.84
C GLU A 51 8.02 5.32 21.95
N ASP A 52 8.26 5.87 23.15
CA ASP A 52 8.26 7.31 23.40
C ASP A 52 9.40 8.02 22.64
N ASN A 53 10.60 7.40 22.63
CA ASN A 53 11.74 7.89 21.89
C ASN A 53 11.50 7.86 20.38
N LEU A 54 10.81 6.83 19.88
CA LEU A 54 10.43 6.70 18.47
C LEU A 54 9.46 7.80 18.05
N CYS A 55 8.46 8.12 18.89
CA CYS A 55 7.56 9.25 18.67
C CYS A 55 8.33 10.57 18.55
N ALA A 56 9.31 10.79 19.47
CA ALA A 56 10.15 11.99 19.43
C ALA A 56 11.03 12.06 18.17
N LEU A 57 11.56 10.91 17.71
CA LEU A 57 12.32 10.81 16.47
C LEU A 57 11.47 11.23 15.27
N HIS A 58 10.29 10.64 15.09
CA HIS A 58 9.42 10.96 13.96
C HIS A 58 8.94 12.41 13.98
N LYS A 59 8.68 12.97 15.17
CA LYS A 59 8.34 14.39 15.31
C LYS A 59 9.47 15.29 14.76
N ARG A 60 10.73 14.99 15.07
CA ARG A 60 11.89 15.73 14.50
C ARG A 60 12.01 15.52 12.98
N LEU A 61 11.84 14.28 12.50
CA LEU A 61 11.90 13.99 11.06
C LEU A 61 10.86 14.76 10.25
N CYS A 62 9.67 14.97 10.80
CA CYS A 62 8.62 15.76 10.18
C CYS A 62 8.98 17.26 10.01
N GLU A 63 9.99 17.75 10.71
CA GLU A 63 10.50 19.12 10.53
C GLU A 63 11.39 19.23 9.29
N HIS A 64 11.84 18.11 8.72
CA HIS A 64 12.81 18.06 7.64
C HIS A 64 12.33 17.19 6.47
N GLY A 65 12.36 17.74 5.25
CA GLY A 65 12.22 17.03 3.99
C GLY A 65 11.00 16.10 3.90
N LEU A 66 11.25 14.81 3.66
CA LEU A 66 10.23 13.79 3.40
C LEU A 66 9.69 13.11 4.67
N GLY A 67 10.06 13.57 5.87
CA GLY A 67 9.65 12.92 7.12
C GLY A 67 8.12 12.81 7.31
N LYS A 68 7.36 13.82 6.84
CA LYS A 68 5.89 13.82 6.87
C LYS A 68 5.24 12.78 5.95
N ARG A 69 6.02 12.20 5.04
CA ARG A 69 5.58 11.24 4.03
C ARG A 69 6.14 9.84 4.29
N MET A 70 6.62 9.62 5.49
CA MET A 70 7.03 8.30 5.93
C MET A 70 5.81 7.52 6.40
N ASP A 71 5.54 6.42 5.71
CA ASP A 71 4.49 5.46 6.03
C ASP A 71 5.11 4.08 6.21
N GLY A 72 4.88 3.44 7.34
CA GLY A 72 5.48 2.13 7.55
C GLY A 72 5.33 1.60 8.95
N MET A 73 6.05 0.54 9.26
CA MET A 73 5.86 -0.23 10.47
C MET A 73 7.16 -0.66 11.14
N TYR A 74 7.06 -0.93 12.44
CA TYR A 74 8.11 -1.47 13.29
C TYR A 74 7.68 -2.86 13.76
N ILE A 75 8.22 -3.90 13.12
CA ILE A 75 7.79 -5.29 13.29
C ILE A 75 8.90 -6.12 13.92
N PRO A 76 8.67 -6.83 15.02
CA PRO A 76 9.59 -7.82 15.55
C PRO A 76 9.91 -8.90 14.50
N LEU A 77 11.15 -9.38 14.48
CA LEU A 77 11.60 -10.42 13.52
C LEU A 77 10.69 -11.67 13.56
N ALA A 78 10.20 -12.02 14.74
CA ALA A 78 9.30 -13.15 14.92
C ALA A 78 7.93 -13.00 14.21
N HIS A 79 7.55 -11.78 13.87
CA HIS A 79 6.27 -11.46 13.22
C HIS A 79 6.40 -11.10 11.73
N VAL A 80 7.62 -11.11 11.20
CA VAL A 80 7.86 -10.84 9.77
C VAL A 80 7.17 -11.92 8.93
N GLY A 81 6.34 -11.49 7.98
CA GLY A 81 5.56 -12.38 7.11
C GLY A 81 4.18 -12.76 7.65
N GLN A 82 3.84 -12.41 8.89
CA GLN A 82 2.53 -12.71 9.48
C GLN A 82 1.46 -11.70 9.05
N LYS A 83 0.19 -12.11 9.16
CA LYS A 83 -0.97 -11.23 8.95
C LYS A 83 -1.31 -10.48 10.24
N ASN A 84 -2.03 -9.36 10.15
CA ASN A 84 -2.42 -8.56 11.31
C ASN A 84 -3.19 -9.36 12.38
N GLU A 85 -3.99 -10.34 11.96
CA GLU A 85 -4.78 -11.20 12.86
C GLU A 85 -3.91 -12.14 13.69
N GLU A 86 -2.66 -12.36 13.29
CA GLU A 86 -1.69 -13.26 13.92
C GLU A 86 -0.72 -12.53 14.86
N MET A 87 -0.79 -11.17 14.88
CA MET A 87 0.15 -10.32 15.60
C MET A 87 -0.53 -9.53 16.72
N ALA A 88 0.24 -9.20 17.76
CA ALA A 88 -0.14 -8.12 18.69
C ALA A 88 -0.03 -6.75 17.99
N ALA A 89 -0.72 -5.73 18.54
CA ALA A 89 -0.62 -4.36 18.05
C ALA A 89 0.84 -3.85 18.15
N TYR A 90 1.31 -3.28 17.06
CA TYR A 90 2.69 -2.80 16.88
C TYR A 90 2.74 -1.29 16.59
N GLN A 91 3.93 -0.70 16.64
CA GLN A 91 4.12 0.71 16.24
C GLN A 91 4.14 0.81 14.73
N TYR A 92 3.34 1.75 14.20
CA TYR A 92 3.38 2.13 12.79
C TYR A 92 3.44 3.64 12.63
N CYS A 93 3.99 4.07 11.51
CA CYS A 93 4.07 5.46 11.09
C CYS A 93 3.03 5.70 10.00
N ALA A 94 2.18 6.69 10.18
CA ALA A 94 1.26 7.18 9.16
C ALA A 94 1.38 8.70 9.08
N ASP A 95 1.57 9.23 7.88
CA ASP A 95 1.82 10.67 7.65
C ASP A 95 2.96 11.22 8.54
N GLY A 96 4.01 10.43 8.74
CA GLY A 96 5.15 10.75 9.59
C GLY A 96 4.90 10.70 11.10
N LYS A 97 3.73 10.29 11.57
CA LYS A 97 3.38 10.18 12.99
C LYS A 97 3.32 8.73 13.44
N ILE A 98 3.81 8.47 14.66
CA ILE A 98 3.76 7.14 15.25
C ILE A 98 2.42 6.90 15.94
N HIS A 99 1.88 5.72 15.67
CA HIS A 99 0.67 5.16 16.25
C HIS A 99 0.93 3.76 16.78
N LYS A 100 0.07 3.24 17.65
CA LYS A 100 0.06 1.83 18.06
C LYS A 100 -1.24 1.18 17.58
N GLY A 101 -1.14 0.06 16.89
CA GLY A 101 -2.29 -0.64 16.31
C GLY A 101 -1.87 -1.55 15.17
N TYR A 102 -2.68 -1.59 14.13
CA TYR A 102 -2.48 -2.39 12.94
C TYR A 102 -2.43 -1.49 11.71
N TRP A 103 -1.38 -1.63 10.91
CA TRP A 103 -1.23 -0.94 9.63
C TRP A 103 -1.62 -1.87 8.48
N ASP A 104 -1.50 -1.41 7.24
CA ASP A 104 -1.84 -2.18 6.04
C ASP A 104 -0.80 -3.29 5.75
N VAL A 105 -0.73 -4.27 6.67
CA VAL A 105 0.11 -5.46 6.55
C VAL A 105 -0.74 -6.60 6.01
N ASN A 106 -0.43 -7.01 4.78
CA ASN A 106 -1.10 -8.10 4.10
C ASN A 106 -0.12 -8.83 3.16
N ALA A 107 -0.59 -9.86 2.47
CA ALA A 107 0.29 -10.64 1.59
C ALA A 107 0.89 -9.82 0.45
N VAL A 108 0.20 -8.78 -0.05
CA VAL A 108 0.76 -7.89 -1.09
C VAL A 108 1.96 -7.12 -0.56
N THR A 109 1.88 -6.62 0.68
CA THR A 109 2.97 -5.92 1.36
C THR A 109 4.19 -6.83 1.49
N TRP A 110 4.01 -8.04 2.04
CA TRP A 110 5.10 -8.98 2.23
C TRP A 110 5.66 -9.52 0.92
N TRP A 111 4.81 -9.80 -0.06
CA TRP A 111 5.23 -10.24 -1.38
C TRP A 111 6.04 -9.15 -2.10
N THR A 112 5.58 -7.90 -2.04
CA THR A 112 6.31 -6.75 -2.61
C THR A 112 7.65 -6.56 -1.92
N LEU A 113 7.70 -6.66 -0.60
CA LEU A 113 8.96 -6.59 0.15
C LEU A 113 9.92 -7.72 -0.26
N LYS A 114 9.44 -8.96 -0.36
CA LYS A 114 10.23 -10.16 -0.71
C LYS A 114 10.87 -10.05 -2.08
N HIS A 115 10.13 -9.55 -3.08
CA HIS A 115 10.54 -9.59 -4.48
C HIS A 115 11.14 -8.28 -5.00
N HIS A 116 10.82 -7.16 -4.37
CA HIS A 116 11.21 -5.82 -4.82
C HIS A 116 11.83 -4.98 -3.71
N GLY A 117 11.78 -5.42 -2.45
CA GLY A 117 12.23 -4.65 -1.30
C GLY A 117 13.70 -4.21 -1.41
N ILE A 118 13.95 -2.98 -1.01
CA ILE A 118 15.29 -2.38 -0.98
C ILE A 118 15.81 -2.40 0.45
N THR A 119 16.91 -3.11 0.68
CA THR A 119 17.60 -3.09 1.97
C THR A 119 18.33 -1.77 2.14
N VAL A 120 17.89 -0.95 3.10
CA VAL A 120 18.55 0.32 3.43
C VAL A 120 19.70 0.09 4.42
N THR A 121 19.52 -0.79 5.38
CA THR A 121 20.55 -1.20 6.35
C THR A 121 20.19 -2.53 7.01
N GLY A 122 21.17 -3.22 7.54
CA GLY A 122 21.00 -4.47 8.28
C GLY A 122 21.10 -5.72 7.40
N ARG A 123 20.37 -6.78 7.77
CA ARG A 123 20.31 -8.02 6.99
C ARG A 123 19.68 -7.78 5.63
N ASP A 124 20.14 -8.48 4.60
CA ASP A 124 19.50 -8.43 3.29
C ASP A 124 18.05 -8.93 3.38
N VAL A 125 17.15 -8.35 2.57
CA VAL A 125 15.72 -8.71 2.56
C VAL A 125 15.51 -10.20 2.27
N SER A 126 16.36 -10.82 1.46
CA SER A 126 16.32 -12.25 1.15
C SER A 126 16.58 -13.16 2.36
N GLN A 127 17.16 -12.62 3.44
CA GLN A 127 17.44 -13.33 4.69
C GLN A 127 16.30 -13.20 5.72
N LEU A 128 15.24 -12.45 5.38
CA LEU A 128 14.07 -12.35 6.23
C LEU A 128 13.17 -13.59 6.07
N PRO A 129 12.46 -14.02 7.13
CA PRO A 129 11.61 -15.19 7.10
C PRO A 129 10.26 -14.91 6.40
N LEU A 130 10.30 -14.39 5.18
CA LEU A 130 9.14 -14.02 4.39
C LEU A 130 8.52 -15.26 3.71
N GLN A 131 7.63 -15.93 4.42
CA GLN A 131 6.90 -17.11 3.94
C GLN A 131 5.58 -16.71 3.27
N VAL A 132 5.66 -15.88 2.25
CA VAL A 132 4.50 -15.46 1.46
C VAL A 132 4.59 -16.06 0.06
N GLY A 133 3.51 -16.69 -0.39
CA GLY A 133 3.33 -17.26 -1.73
C GLY A 133 2.37 -16.43 -2.58
N TRP A 134 2.24 -16.84 -3.85
CA TRP A 134 1.30 -16.18 -4.76
C TRP A 134 -0.16 -16.44 -4.36
N ASP A 135 -0.47 -17.62 -3.83
CA ASP A 135 -1.83 -17.94 -3.34
C ASP A 135 -2.28 -16.99 -2.22
N ASP A 136 -1.37 -16.56 -1.34
CA ASP A 136 -1.68 -15.56 -0.31
C ASP A 136 -2.02 -14.19 -0.91
N VAL A 137 -1.35 -13.82 -2.02
CA VAL A 137 -1.66 -12.59 -2.77
C VAL A 137 -3.04 -12.69 -3.40
N VAL A 138 -3.37 -13.81 -4.04
CA VAL A 138 -4.69 -14.06 -4.64
C VAL A 138 -5.80 -14.01 -3.58
N GLU A 139 -5.58 -14.61 -2.41
CA GLU A 139 -6.54 -14.55 -1.29
C GLU A 139 -6.74 -13.11 -0.79
N THR A 140 -5.68 -12.30 -0.75
CA THR A 140 -5.79 -10.86 -0.44
C THR A 140 -6.60 -10.13 -1.52
N MET A 141 -6.43 -10.44 -2.81
CA MET A 141 -7.25 -9.87 -3.89
C MET A 141 -8.72 -10.27 -3.72
N LYS A 142 -9.00 -11.53 -3.40
CA LYS A 142 -10.35 -12.03 -3.12
C LYS A 142 -11.02 -11.26 -1.98
N TYR A 143 -10.33 -11.11 -0.84
CA TYR A 143 -10.82 -10.31 0.29
C TYR A 143 -11.13 -8.86 -0.14
N ASN A 144 -10.22 -8.21 -0.86
CA ASN A 144 -10.42 -6.84 -1.34
C ASN A 144 -11.66 -6.72 -2.24
N ILE A 145 -11.86 -7.66 -3.14
CA ILE A 145 -13.00 -7.67 -4.07
C ILE A 145 -14.31 -7.95 -3.33
N GLU A 146 -14.36 -9.02 -2.53
CA GLU A 146 -15.60 -9.51 -1.93
C GLU A 146 -16.03 -8.71 -0.69
N GLN A 147 -15.06 -8.27 0.12
CA GLN A 147 -15.36 -7.62 1.39
C GLN A 147 -15.17 -6.11 1.36
N TYR A 148 -14.05 -5.62 0.83
CA TYR A 148 -13.74 -4.19 0.91
C TYR A 148 -14.45 -3.39 -0.18
N TRP A 149 -14.13 -3.66 -1.45
CA TRP A 149 -14.66 -2.85 -2.56
C TRP A 149 -16.13 -3.09 -2.85
N SER A 150 -16.66 -4.30 -2.61
CA SER A 150 -18.11 -4.55 -2.69
C SER A 150 -18.89 -3.70 -1.70
N LYS A 151 -18.42 -3.57 -0.46
CA LYS A 151 -19.04 -2.68 0.54
C LYS A 151 -18.92 -1.21 0.17
N LYS A 152 -17.77 -0.77 -0.37
CA LYS A 152 -17.58 0.63 -0.82
C LYS A 152 -18.45 0.96 -2.02
N ALA A 153 -18.62 0.05 -2.97
CA ALA A 153 -19.53 0.21 -4.11
C ALA A 153 -21.01 0.34 -3.70
N ALA A 154 -21.40 -0.20 -2.54
CA ALA A 154 -22.72 0.00 -1.95
C ALA A 154 -22.95 1.42 -1.38
N SER A 155 -21.86 2.18 -1.16
CA SER A 155 -21.91 3.55 -0.63
C SER A 155 -21.36 4.56 -1.64
N PRO A 156 -22.06 4.82 -2.75
CA PRO A 156 -21.53 5.57 -3.90
C PRO A 156 -21.16 7.03 -3.57
N TYR A 157 -21.70 7.60 -2.51
CA TYR A 157 -21.38 8.97 -2.09
C TYR A 157 -19.90 9.19 -1.73
N LEU A 158 -19.17 8.14 -1.39
CA LEU A 158 -17.72 8.19 -1.23
C LEU A 158 -17.02 8.76 -2.49
N PHE A 159 -17.52 8.40 -3.68
CA PHE A 159 -16.93 8.80 -4.96
C PHE A 159 -17.26 10.24 -5.40
N PHE A 160 -17.75 11.06 -4.50
CA PHE A 160 -17.77 12.51 -4.70
C PHE A 160 -16.40 13.16 -4.48
N THR A 161 -15.52 12.54 -3.68
CA THR A 161 -14.17 13.04 -3.42
C THR A 161 -13.16 12.50 -4.45
N ASP A 162 -12.15 13.28 -4.73
CA ASP A 162 -11.08 12.91 -5.67
C ASP A 162 -10.28 11.71 -5.15
N GLU A 163 -9.99 11.70 -3.85
CA GLU A 163 -9.28 10.63 -3.16
C GLU A 163 -9.96 9.26 -3.33
N TRP A 164 -11.26 9.16 -3.04
CA TRP A 164 -11.98 7.89 -3.16
C TRP A 164 -12.15 7.43 -4.62
N VAL A 165 -12.29 8.36 -5.57
CA VAL A 165 -12.32 8.03 -7.01
C VAL A 165 -10.99 7.47 -7.46
N GLU A 166 -9.90 8.16 -7.15
CA GLU A 166 -8.55 7.71 -7.47
C GLU A 166 -8.27 6.33 -6.85
N SER A 167 -8.47 6.22 -5.54
CA SER A 167 -8.24 4.98 -4.80
C SER A 167 -9.01 3.80 -5.41
N ALA A 168 -10.29 3.97 -5.69
CA ALA A 168 -11.14 2.93 -6.24
C ALA A 168 -10.69 2.47 -7.63
N VAL A 169 -10.47 3.41 -8.53
CA VAL A 169 -10.14 3.09 -9.92
C VAL A 169 -8.75 2.50 -10.05
N VAL A 170 -7.79 3.08 -9.37
CA VAL A 170 -6.39 2.62 -9.43
C VAL A 170 -6.23 1.27 -8.73
N THR A 171 -6.87 1.06 -7.58
CA THR A 171 -6.76 -0.23 -6.87
C THR A 171 -7.44 -1.34 -7.66
N MET A 172 -8.63 -1.12 -8.24
CA MET A 172 -9.27 -2.11 -9.09
C MET A 172 -8.42 -2.44 -10.32
N GLY A 173 -7.80 -1.43 -10.96
CA GLY A 173 -6.88 -1.64 -12.09
C GLY A 173 -5.65 -2.48 -11.69
N ARG A 174 -5.11 -2.25 -10.50
CA ARG A 174 -4.00 -3.08 -9.97
C ARG A 174 -4.44 -4.51 -9.67
N ILE A 175 -5.62 -4.70 -9.08
CA ILE A 175 -6.19 -6.04 -8.81
C ILE A 175 -6.36 -6.81 -10.11
N LEU A 176 -6.98 -6.21 -11.13
CA LEU A 176 -7.18 -6.83 -12.45
C LEU A 176 -5.84 -7.20 -13.09
N TYR A 177 -4.86 -6.27 -13.06
CA TYR A 177 -3.51 -6.56 -13.56
C TYR A 177 -2.87 -7.74 -12.81
N THR A 178 -2.92 -7.70 -11.47
CA THR A 178 -2.31 -8.71 -10.60
C THR A 178 -2.85 -10.12 -10.92
N LEU A 179 -4.17 -10.25 -11.03
CA LEU A 179 -4.82 -11.52 -11.31
C LEU A 179 -4.62 -12.00 -12.77
N GLU A 180 -4.33 -11.10 -13.71
CA GLU A 180 -4.16 -11.45 -15.12
C GLU A 180 -2.71 -11.72 -15.52
N ASN A 181 -1.75 -11.14 -14.79
CA ASN A 181 -0.34 -11.16 -15.16
C ASN A 181 0.57 -11.77 -14.08
N ASP A 182 0.01 -12.31 -13.01
CA ASP A 182 0.76 -12.90 -11.88
C ASP A 182 1.86 -11.94 -11.33
N GLY A 183 1.53 -10.65 -11.24
CA GLY A 183 2.49 -9.62 -10.85
C GLY A 183 1.87 -8.42 -10.14
N ILE A 184 2.66 -7.74 -9.32
CA ILE A 184 2.25 -6.52 -8.62
C ILE A 184 2.85 -5.31 -9.33
N VAL A 185 2.01 -4.28 -9.56
CA VAL A 185 2.43 -3.06 -10.25
C VAL A 185 2.15 -1.80 -9.43
N SER A 186 2.83 -0.72 -9.83
CA SER A 186 2.57 0.60 -9.29
C SER A 186 1.18 1.12 -9.66
N LYS A 187 0.70 2.14 -8.96
CA LYS A 187 -0.56 2.83 -9.25
C LYS A 187 -0.61 3.31 -10.71
N ASP A 188 0.47 3.90 -11.23
CA ASP A 188 0.53 4.44 -12.59
C ASP A 188 0.58 3.35 -13.65
N ALA A 189 1.28 2.25 -13.39
CA ALA A 189 1.30 1.10 -14.29
C ALA A 189 -0.07 0.44 -14.36
N GLY A 190 -0.78 0.28 -13.23
CA GLY A 190 -2.14 -0.23 -13.19
C GLY A 190 -3.12 0.65 -13.96
N LEU A 191 -3.04 1.99 -13.79
CA LEU A 191 -3.85 2.93 -14.55
C LEU A 191 -3.57 2.85 -16.07
N THR A 192 -2.29 2.79 -16.44
CA THR A 192 -1.86 2.66 -17.84
C THR A 192 -2.36 1.36 -18.47
N TYR A 193 -2.31 0.26 -17.71
CA TYR A 193 -2.86 -1.02 -18.13
C TYR A 193 -4.37 -0.91 -18.42
N MET A 194 -5.15 -0.31 -17.52
CA MET A 194 -6.58 -0.13 -17.72
C MET A 194 -6.90 0.77 -18.91
N MET A 195 -6.14 1.83 -19.16
CA MET A 195 -6.32 2.70 -20.34
C MET A 195 -6.14 1.94 -21.66
N LYS A 196 -5.32 0.87 -21.69
CA LYS A 196 -5.12 0.03 -22.87
C LYS A 196 -6.15 -1.08 -22.99
N SER A 197 -6.49 -1.72 -21.88
CA SER A 197 -7.31 -2.94 -21.86
C SER A 197 -8.82 -2.65 -21.76
N SER A 198 -9.22 -1.45 -21.36
CA SER A 198 -10.61 -1.11 -21.04
C SER A 198 -11.02 0.28 -21.58
N PRO A 199 -11.02 0.46 -22.91
CA PRO A 199 -11.29 1.77 -23.54
C PRO A 199 -12.70 2.31 -23.25
N GLN A 200 -13.67 1.47 -22.91
CA GLN A 200 -15.01 1.89 -22.50
C GLN A 200 -15.00 2.78 -21.25
N TRP A 201 -13.94 2.72 -20.45
CA TRP A 201 -13.76 3.53 -19.24
C TRP A 201 -12.87 4.76 -19.45
N GLU A 202 -12.49 5.07 -20.69
CA GLU A 202 -11.56 6.16 -21.01
C GLU A 202 -11.89 7.49 -20.30
N PRO A 203 -13.14 8.01 -20.28
CA PRO A 203 -13.44 9.28 -19.61
C PRO A 203 -13.12 9.25 -18.11
N LEU A 204 -13.41 8.14 -17.43
CA LEU A 204 -13.09 7.97 -16.00
C LEU A 204 -11.59 7.85 -15.77
N LEU A 205 -10.89 7.08 -16.60
CA LEU A 205 -9.44 6.87 -16.48
C LEU A 205 -8.67 8.17 -16.75
N GLN A 206 -9.11 9.00 -17.68
CA GLN A 206 -8.56 10.34 -17.92
C GLN A 206 -8.80 11.27 -16.73
N GLU A 207 -9.98 11.23 -16.13
CA GLU A 207 -10.27 12.02 -14.92
C GLU A 207 -9.38 11.59 -13.75
N VAL A 208 -9.16 10.28 -13.56
CA VAL A 208 -8.23 9.76 -12.53
C VAL A 208 -6.80 10.19 -12.82
N LYS A 209 -6.36 10.14 -14.08
CA LYS A 209 -5.05 10.65 -14.48
C LYS A 209 -4.89 12.14 -14.14
N ARG A 210 -5.93 12.95 -14.41
CA ARG A 210 -5.98 14.36 -14.03
C ARG A 210 -5.83 14.55 -12.51
N ILE A 211 -6.59 13.80 -11.71
CA ILE A 211 -6.53 13.86 -10.25
C ILE A 211 -5.09 13.58 -9.77
N ARG A 212 -4.49 12.49 -10.25
CA ARG A 212 -3.14 12.08 -9.86
C ARG A 212 -2.05 13.05 -10.23
N THR A 213 -2.14 13.65 -11.41
CA THR A 213 -1.11 14.56 -11.90
C THR A 213 -1.34 16.02 -11.50
N GLY A 214 -2.53 16.36 -11.02
CA GLY A 214 -2.95 17.74 -10.77
C GLY A 214 -3.02 18.60 -12.04
N LYS A 215 -2.92 18.00 -13.24
CA LYS A 215 -2.85 18.68 -14.54
C LYS A 215 -4.05 18.37 -15.41
N GLY A 216 -4.47 19.36 -16.20
CA GLY A 216 -5.60 19.23 -17.13
C GLY A 216 -6.92 19.71 -16.56
N GLU A 217 -7.93 19.78 -17.43
CA GLU A 217 -9.27 20.21 -17.08
C GLU A 217 -10.14 19.03 -16.63
N ARG A 218 -11.17 19.31 -15.83
CA ARG A 218 -12.13 18.31 -15.41
C ARG A 218 -12.96 17.85 -16.62
N VAL A 219 -12.94 16.54 -16.88
CA VAL A 219 -13.64 15.96 -18.04
C VAL A 219 -15.08 15.52 -17.76
N MET A 220 -15.50 15.54 -16.48
CA MET A 220 -16.86 15.13 -16.11
C MET A 220 -17.36 15.80 -14.83
N THR A 221 -18.69 15.85 -14.65
CA THR A 221 -19.31 16.34 -13.41
C THR A 221 -19.05 15.39 -12.24
N ARG A 222 -19.16 15.89 -11.01
CA ARG A 222 -19.03 15.03 -9.81
C ARG A 222 -20.08 13.91 -9.79
N TRP A 223 -21.30 14.17 -10.23
CA TRP A 223 -22.36 13.16 -10.30
C TRP A 223 -22.06 12.07 -11.34
N SER A 224 -21.63 12.47 -12.54
CA SER A 224 -21.24 11.52 -13.58
C SER A 224 -20.04 10.67 -13.10
N ARG A 225 -19.05 11.29 -12.50
CA ARG A 225 -17.88 10.62 -11.96
C ARG A 225 -18.24 9.59 -10.89
N MET A 226 -19.07 9.96 -9.92
CA MET A 226 -19.56 9.06 -8.88
C MET A 226 -20.25 7.82 -9.47
N LYS A 227 -21.17 8.03 -10.42
CA LYS A 227 -21.89 6.93 -11.08
C LYS A 227 -20.94 6.03 -11.86
N MET A 228 -20.02 6.61 -12.64
CA MET A 228 -19.05 5.85 -13.43
C MET A 228 -18.07 5.08 -12.56
N THR A 229 -17.57 5.67 -11.48
CA THR A 229 -16.68 4.98 -10.54
C THR A 229 -17.35 3.76 -9.90
N ARG A 230 -18.60 3.92 -9.47
CA ARG A 230 -19.38 2.79 -8.94
C ARG A 230 -19.57 1.69 -9.99
N GLN A 231 -19.94 2.04 -11.20
CA GLN A 231 -20.17 1.09 -12.28
C GLN A 231 -18.86 0.35 -12.66
N TYR A 232 -17.76 1.09 -12.77
CA TYR A 232 -16.42 0.53 -13.01
C TYR A 232 -16.03 -0.50 -11.94
N LEU A 233 -16.26 -0.18 -10.65
CA LEU A 233 -16.00 -1.12 -9.57
C LEU A 233 -16.86 -2.38 -9.67
N LEU A 234 -18.17 -2.24 -9.91
CA LEU A 234 -19.07 -3.38 -10.01
C LEU A 234 -18.70 -4.29 -11.19
N GLU A 235 -18.37 -3.71 -12.33
CA GLU A 235 -17.90 -4.49 -13.50
C GLU A 235 -16.57 -5.18 -13.22
N GLY A 236 -15.60 -4.47 -12.62
CA GLY A 236 -14.31 -5.06 -12.24
C GLY A 236 -14.46 -6.21 -11.24
N ILE A 237 -15.32 -6.07 -10.24
CA ILE A 237 -15.64 -7.13 -9.27
C ILE A 237 -16.21 -8.36 -9.99
N GLU A 238 -17.18 -8.19 -10.90
CA GLU A 238 -17.76 -9.28 -11.65
C GLU A 238 -16.77 -9.98 -12.58
N VAL A 239 -15.91 -9.22 -13.25
CA VAL A 239 -14.83 -9.77 -14.08
C VAL A 239 -13.88 -10.63 -13.24
N CYS A 240 -13.43 -10.11 -12.08
CA CYS A 240 -12.56 -10.86 -11.19
C CYS A 240 -13.20 -12.15 -10.71
N LYS A 241 -14.45 -12.09 -10.24
CA LYS A 241 -15.17 -13.28 -9.79
C LYS A 241 -15.28 -14.34 -10.87
N LYS A 242 -15.70 -13.96 -12.07
CA LYS A 242 -15.90 -14.91 -13.18
C LYS A 242 -14.60 -15.54 -13.66
N LYS A 243 -13.51 -14.76 -13.77
CA LYS A 243 -12.26 -15.25 -14.37
C LYS A 243 -11.36 -16.02 -13.41
N TRP A 244 -11.28 -15.60 -12.15
CA TRP A 244 -10.24 -16.10 -11.22
C TRP A 244 -10.74 -16.65 -9.90
N LEU A 245 -11.86 -16.17 -9.37
CA LEU A 245 -12.27 -16.51 -8.01
C LEU A 245 -13.31 -17.65 -7.95
N LEU A 246 -14.13 -17.83 -8.97
CA LEU A 246 -15.14 -18.91 -9.02
C LEU A 246 -14.64 -20.20 -9.71
N GLN A 247 -13.47 -20.17 -10.34
CA GLN A 247 -12.92 -21.35 -11.02
C GLN A 247 -12.19 -22.32 -10.07
N ASN A 248 -11.96 -21.93 -8.82
CA ASN A 248 -11.28 -22.71 -7.78
C ASN A 248 -12.19 -23.08 -6.58
N SER A 249 -13.49 -23.18 -6.83
CA SER A 249 -14.51 -23.59 -5.82
C SER A 249 -14.98 -25.00 -6.11
#